data_1197591b3554f197cad8aba27f16e3a7
#
_entry.id   1197591b3554f197cad8aba27f16e3a7
#
_cell.length_a   1.000
_cell.length_b   1.000
_cell.length_c   1.000
_cell.angle_alpha   90.00
_cell.angle_beta   90.00
_cell.angle_gamma   90.00
#
_symmetry.space_group_name_H-M   'P 1'
#
loop_
_entity.id
_entity.type
_entity.pdbx_description
1 polymer ?
#
loop_
_entity_poly.entity_id
_entity_poly.type
_entity_poly.pdbx_seq_one_letter_code
_entity_poly.pdbx_strand_id
1 'polypeptide(L)'
;MLEASKAASDEAARKALAVFSEAYWPPLYTFVRRRGYSPADAQDLIQGFFVHLFEQNTLSRADKEKGRLRTFLLGSLQNFLLKERERIRAIKRGGNYQFVSFDLHLPQAEAAMFATAHLSDVNAYDVAWASGIVTKVWKNMRERFAVEGKLEWFDELRPFVAGGPAVAPDQEEVARRLGTSVENLRVWLTRLRQRYRNALRAEVASTVSNPAEIDAELHYIYQILTS
;
A
#
# COMPACT_ATOMS: atom_id res chain seq x y z
N MET A 1 7.37 34.06 13.55
CA MET A 1 7.88 32.75 14.00
C MET A 1 6.77 31.74 14.30
N LEU A 2 5.76 32.04 15.13
CA LEU A 2 4.65 31.13 15.45
C LEU A 2 3.79 30.72 14.23
N GLU A 3 3.49 31.65 13.31
CA GLU A 3 2.71 31.36 12.09
C GLU A 3 3.50 30.45 11.09
N ALA A 4 4.80 30.68 10.94
CA ALA A 4 5.66 29.84 10.10
C ALA A 4 5.80 28.41 10.66
N SER A 5 5.86 28.26 11.99
CA SER A 5 5.89 26.95 12.67
C SER A 5 4.56 26.19 12.50
N LYS A 6 3.43 26.89 12.56
CA LYS A 6 2.10 26.30 12.37
C LYS A 6 1.89 25.89 10.91
N ALA A 7 2.29 26.72 9.94
CA ALA A 7 2.22 26.39 8.52
C ALA A 7 3.09 25.18 8.15
N ALA A 8 4.30 25.07 8.72
CA ALA A 8 5.18 23.90 8.53
C ALA A 8 4.59 22.63 9.15
N SER A 9 3.93 22.73 10.31
CA SER A 9 3.23 21.62 10.96
C SER A 9 2.03 21.14 10.13
N ASP A 10 1.25 22.08 9.58
CA ASP A 10 0.09 21.77 8.73
C ASP A 10 0.51 21.12 7.40
N GLU A 11 1.62 21.56 6.81
CA GLU A 11 2.17 20.97 5.59
C GLU A 11 2.71 19.54 5.84
N ALA A 12 3.40 19.33 6.95
CA ALA A 12 3.87 18.00 7.35
C ALA A 12 2.68 17.05 7.61
N ALA A 13 1.63 17.52 8.26
CA ALA A 13 0.41 16.78 8.50
C ALA A 13 -0.29 16.40 7.18
N ARG A 14 -0.42 17.33 6.23
CA ARG A 14 -1.00 17.07 4.90
C ARG A 14 -0.20 16.02 4.13
N LYS A 15 1.13 16.10 4.14
CA LYS A 15 2.00 15.09 3.50
C LYS A 15 1.84 13.72 4.13
N ALA A 16 1.81 13.64 5.45
CA ALA A 16 1.57 12.39 6.16
C ALA A 16 0.21 11.77 5.81
N LEU A 17 -0.84 12.59 5.74
CA LEU A 17 -2.19 12.18 5.32
C LEU A 17 -2.22 11.70 3.87
N ALA A 18 -1.52 12.37 2.96
CA ALA A 18 -1.43 11.95 1.56
C ALA A 18 -0.75 10.58 1.42
N VAL A 19 0.40 10.39 2.08
CA VAL A 19 1.13 9.11 2.10
C VAL A 19 0.28 7.98 2.72
N PHE A 20 -0.44 8.29 3.80
CA PHE A 20 -1.36 7.35 4.44
C PHE A 20 -2.51 6.96 3.50
N SER A 21 -3.16 7.94 2.87
CA SER A 21 -4.25 7.70 1.93
C SER A 21 -3.77 6.89 0.73
N GLU A 22 -2.61 7.21 0.15
CA GLU A 22 -2.01 6.46 -0.96
C GLU A 22 -1.78 4.98 -0.60
N ALA A 23 -1.32 4.70 0.62
CA ALA A 23 -1.03 3.34 1.07
C ALA A 23 -2.28 2.51 1.36
N TYR A 24 -3.33 3.13 1.93
CA TYR A 24 -4.48 2.39 2.44
C TYR A 24 -5.75 2.52 1.60
N TRP A 25 -5.84 3.52 0.70
CA TRP A 25 -7.00 3.68 -0.16
C TRP A 25 -7.25 2.45 -1.06
N PRO A 26 -6.25 1.91 -1.80
CA PRO A 26 -6.48 0.76 -2.69
C PRO A 26 -6.96 -0.50 -1.97
N PRO A 27 -6.36 -0.95 -0.86
CA PRO A 27 -6.84 -2.13 -0.15
C PRO A 27 -8.23 -1.94 0.47
N LEU A 28 -8.53 -0.76 1.05
CA LEU A 28 -9.85 -0.47 1.60
C LEU A 28 -10.93 -0.42 0.50
N TYR A 29 -10.62 0.18 -0.65
CA TYR A 29 -11.48 0.18 -1.83
C TYR A 29 -11.75 -1.25 -2.32
N THR A 30 -10.71 -2.08 -2.47
CA THR A 30 -10.85 -3.50 -2.85
C THR A 30 -11.81 -4.22 -1.93
N PHE A 31 -11.71 -4.03 -0.62
CA PHE A 31 -12.61 -4.61 0.37
C PHE A 31 -14.08 -4.18 0.16
N VAL A 32 -14.33 -2.89 -0.07
CA VAL A 32 -15.69 -2.36 -0.28
C VAL A 32 -16.27 -2.86 -1.60
N ARG A 33 -15.50 -2.85 -2.68
CA ARG A 33 -15.91 -3.36 -3.99
C ARG A 33 -16.29 -4.85 -3.93
N ARG A 34 -15.53 -5.65 -3.20
CA ARG A 34 -15.81 -7.08 -2.99
C ARG A 34 -17.13 -7.35 -2.27
N ARG A 35 -17.62 -6.41 -1.48
CA ARG A 35 -18.94 -6.45 -0.83
C ARG A 35 -20.09 -6.06 -1.74
N GLY A 36 -19.84 -5.87 -3.03
CA GLY A 36 -20.86 -5.63 -4.07
C GLY A 36 -21.25 -4.17 -4.25
N TYR A 37 -20.52 -3.22 -3.67
CA TYR A 37 -20.73 -1.81 -3.95
C TYR A 37 -20.25 -1.46 -5.36
N SER A 38 -20.94 -0.53 -6.04
CA SER A 38 -20.49 0.00 -7.33
C SER A 38 -19.17 0.74 -7.20
N PRO A 39 -18.42 0.98 -8.31
CA PRO A 39 -17.21 1.79 -8.26
C PRO A 39 -17.43 3.16 -7.62
N ALA A 40 -18.50 3.86 -8.00
CA ALA A 40 -18.83 5.18 -7.46
C ALA A 40 -19.16 5.11 -5.96
N ASP A 41 -20.04 4.19 -5.54
CA ASP A 41 -20.39 4.04 -4.12
C ASP A 41 -19.17 3.66 -3.26
N ALA A 42 -18.27 2.82 -3.79
CA ALA A 42 -17.06 2.43 -3.06
C ALA A 42 -16.11 3.61 -2.87
N GLN A 43 -15.93 4.47 -3.90
CA GLN A 43 -15.16 5.71 -3.79
C GLN A 43 -15.72 6.63 -2.71
N ASP A 44 -17.02 6.90 -2.78
CA ASP A 44 -17.71 7.78 -1.85
C ASP A 44 -17.61 7.26 -0.40
N LEU A 45 -17.80 5.96 -0.21
CA LEU A 45 -17.69 5.32 1.10
C LEU A 45 -16.26 5.41 1.66
N ILE A 46 -15.22 5.20 0.84
CA ILE A 46 -13.85 5.30 1.31
C ILE A 46 -13.46 6.75 1.60
N GLN A 47 -13.89 7.72 0.79
CA GLN A 47 -13.70 9.14 1.09
C GLN A 47 -14.37 9.52 2.41
N GLY A 48 -15.64 9.17 2.59
CA GLY A 48 -16.37 9.42 3.83
C GLY A 48 -15.71 8.75 5.04
N PHE A 49 -15.15 7.55 4.85
CA PHE A 49 -14.39 6.85 5.89
C PHE A 49 -13.12 7.61 6.28
N PHE A 50 -12.33 8.11 5.33
CA PHE A 50 -11.14 8.92 5.64
C PHE A 50 -11.51 10.21 6.36
N VAL A 51 -12.54 10.93 5.91
CA VAL A 51 -13.05 12.11 6.61
C VAL A 51 -13.40 11.75 8.05
N HIS A 52 -14.18 10.68 8.25
CA HIS A 52 -14.56 10.20 9.59
C HIS A 52 -13.35 9.85 10.46
N LEU A 53 -12.31 9.18 9.90
CA LEU A 53 -11.08 8.85 10.64
C LEU A 53 -10.35 10.10 11.15
N PHE A 54 -10.27 11.12 10.31
CA PHE A 54 -9.51 12.33 10.59
C PHE A 54 -10.26 13.29 11.51
N GLU A 55 -11.55 13.55 11.26
CA GLU A 55 -12.39 14.42 12.10
C GLU A 55 -12.56 13.87 13.52
N GLN A 56 -12.72 12.58 13.67
CA GLN A 56 -12.89 11.93 14.97
C GLN A 56 -11.57 11.66 15.70
N ASN A 57 -10.43 12.08 15.11
CA ASN A 57 -9.09 11.74 15.61
C ASN A 57 -8.95 10.25 15.99
N THR A 58 -9.60 9.39 15.21
CA THR A 58 -9.72 7.96 15.49
C THR A 58 -8.36 7.26 15.43
N LEU A 59 -7.43 7.80 14.62
CA LEU A 59 -6.06 7.30 14.53
C LEU A 59 -5.26 7.49 15.83
N SER A 60 -5.58 8.51 16.65
CA SER A 60 -4.95 8.67 17.97
C SER A 60 -5.42 7.62 18.98
N ARG A 61 -6.60 7.01 18.72
CA ARG A 61 -7.15 5.90 19.49
C ARG A 61 -6.66 4.54 19.00
N ALA A 62 -5.99 4.49 17.85
CA ALA A 62 -5.21 3.31 17.46
C ALA A 62 -4.12 3.12 18.49
N ASP A 63 -4.46 2.41 19.56
CA ASP A 63 -3.58 2.15 20.70
C ASP A 63 -2.37 1.40 20.17
N LYS A 64 -1.20 2.03 20.31
CA LYS A 64 0.08 1.49 19.86
C LYS A 64 0.39 0.12 20.45
N GLU A 65 -0.34 -0.28 21.50
CA GLU A 65 -0.18 -1.57 22.18
C GLU A 65 -1.16 -2.66 21.69
N LYS A 66 -2.20 -2.30 20.89
CA LYS A 66 -3.32 -3.20 20.58
C LYS A 66 -3.36 -3.78 19.17
N GLY A 67 -2.32 -3.63 18.34
CA GLY A 67 -2.28 -4.37 17.09
C GLY A 67 -1.85 -3.58 15.85
N ARG A 68 -1.91 -4.25 14.72
CA ARG A 68 -1.44 -3.77 13.42
C ARG A 68 -2.38 -2.71 12.86
N LEU A 69 -1.84 -1.61 12.36
CA LEU A 69 -2.63 -0.50 11.79
C LEU A 69 -3.62 -0.97 10.71
N ARG A 70 -3.20 -1.91 9.83
CA ARG A 70 -4.10 -2.47 8.80
C ARG A 70 -5.34 -3.17 9.38
N THR A 71 -5.18 -3.93 10.47
CA THR A 71 -6.30 -4.62 11.15
C THR A 71 -7.24 -3.62 11.80
N PHE A 72 -6.69 -2.59 12.44
CA PHE A 72 -7.46 -1.50 13.01
C PHE A 72 -8.27 -0.76 11.94
N LEU A 73 -7.66 -0.43 10.79
CA LEU A 73 -8.34 0.25 9.69
C LEU A 73 -9.47 -0.59 9.10
N LEU A 74 -9.23 -1.88 8.89
CA LEU A 74 -10.28 -2.78 8.39
C LEU A 74 -11.46 -2.89 9.35
N GLY A 75 -11.20 -3.06 10.66
CA GLY A 75 -12.23 -3.09 11.67
C GLY A 75 -13.01 -1.77 11.78
N SER A 76 -12.30 -0.64 11.70
CA SER A 76 -12.92 0.68 11.72
C SER A 76 -13.79 0.92 10.48
N LEU A 77 -13.33 0.49 9.28
CA LEU A 77 -14.12 0.56 8.05
C LEU A 77 -15.39 -0.32 8.15
N GLN A 78 -15.29 -1.53 8.68
CA GLN A 78 -16.45 -2.40 8.85
C GLN A 78 -17.52 -1.75 9.74
N ASN A 79 -17.10 -1.15 10.85
CA ASN A 79 -18.00 -0.41 11.74
C ASN A 79 -18.61 0.84 11.06
N PHE A 80 -17.81 1.56 10.26
CA PHE A 80 -18.29 2.69 9.48
C PHE A 80 -19.35 2.26 8.46
N LEU A 81 -19.10 1.18 7.70
CA LEU A 81 -20.04 0.66 6.71
C LEU A 81 -21.38 0.19 7.35
N LEU A 82 -21.34 -0.37 8.55
CA LEU A 82 -22.55 -0.74 9.28
C LEU A 82 -23.39 0.50 9.61
N LYS A 83 -22.77 1.54 10.17
CA LYS A 83 -23.43 2.82 10.48
C LYS A 83 -24.00 3.51 9.24
N GLU A 84 -23.25 3.51 8.12
CA GLU A 84 -23.72 4.09 6.85
C GLU A 84 -24.92 3.32 6.28
N ARG A 85 -24.94 1.98 6.38
CA ARG A 85 -26.11 1.18 6.00
C ARG A 85 -27.33 1.52 6.84
N GLU A 86 -27.17 1.67 8.14
CA GLU A 86 -28.25 2.09 9.04
C GLU A 86 -28.74 3.50 8.71
N ARG A 87 -27.81 4.45 8.45
CA ARG A 87 -28.11 5.80 8.02
C ARG A 87 -28.88 5.83 6.70
N ILE A 88 -28.42 5.11 5.67
CA ILE A 88 -29.11 5.02 4.37
C ILE A 88 -30.51 4.41 4.52
N ARG A 89 -30.68 3.39 5.36
CA ARG A 89 -32.01 2.84 5.67
C ARG A 89 -32.93 3.85 6.37
N ALA A 90 -32.37 4.72 7.21
CA ALA A 90 -33.11 5.80 7.86
C ALA A 90 -33.42 6.94 6.88
N ILE A 91 -32.51 7.28 5.94
CA ILE A 91 -32.59 8.38 4.96
C ILE A 91 -33.44 8.01 3.73
N LYS A 92 -33.64 6.73 3.40
CA LYS A 92 -34.67 6.36 2.39
C LYS A 92 -36.05 6.94 2.69
N ARG A 93 -36.13 7.70 3.81
CA ARG A 93 -37.25 8.55 4.19
C ARG A 93 -37.04 10.07 3.99
N GLY A 94 -35.94 10.52 3.32
CA GLY A 94 -35.72 11.91 2.85
C GLY A 94 -34.31 12.46 3.15
N GLY A 95 -33.52 12.75 2.11
CA GLY A 95 -32.30 13.57 2.21
C GLY A 95 -31.27 13.40 1.09
N ASN A 96 -30.73 14.51 0.63
CA ASN A 96 -29.83 14.66 -0.52
C ASN A 96 -28.39 14.94 -0.08
N TYR A 97 -27.34 14.39 -0.74
CA TYR A 97 -25.92 14.66 -0.46
C TYR A 97 -25.11 14.93 -1.74
N GLN A 98 -24.10 15.83 -1.65
CA GLN A 98 -23.11 16.14 -2.69
C GLN A 98 -21.73 15.58 -2.30
N PHE A 99 -20.94 15.09 -3.29
CA PHE A 99 -19.66 14.42 -3.11
C PHE A 99 -18.55 15.05 -3.96
N VAL A 100 -17.29 14.91 -3.51
CA VAL A 100 -16.06 15.39 -4.18
C VAL A 100 -15.21 14.17 -4.57
N SER A 101 -14.76 14.08 -5.82
CA SER A 101 -14.09 12.91 -6.41
C SER A 101 -12.58 12.87 -6.18
N PHE A 102 -12.03 11.67 -5.89
CA PHE A 102 -10.59 11.35 -5.77
C PHE A 102 -10.20 10.27 -6.79
N ASP A 103 -9.88 10.69 -8.03
CA ASP A 103 -9.67 9.75 -9.15
C ASP A 103 -8.27 9.10 -9.24
N LEU A 104 -7.30 9.50 -8.37
CA LEU A 104 -5.87 9.19 -8.56
C LEU A 104 -5.45 7.72 -8.37
N HIS A 105 -6.23 6.89 -7.65
CA HIS A 105 -5.83 5.53 -7.29
C HIS A 105 -6.71 4.41 -7.87
N LEU A 106 -7.69 4.78 -8.68
CA LEU A 106 -8.71 3.87 -9.20
C LEU A 106 -8.16 2.73 -10.05
N PRO A 107 -7.28 2.96 -11.05
CA PRO A 107 -6.81 1.90 -11.93
C PRO A 107 -6.06 0.79 -11.20
N GLN A 108 -5.25 1.15 -10.19
CA GLN A 108 -4.48 0.20 -9.40
C GLN A 108 -5.39 -0.63 -8.48
N ALA A 109 -6.39 -0.01 -7.89
CA ALA A 109 -7.35 -0.66 -7.02
C ALA A 109 -8.29 -1.60 -7.79
N GLU A 110 -8.74 -1.24 -8.97
CA GLU A 110 -9.53 -2.11 -9.85
C GLU A 110 -8.69 -3.31 -10.32
N ALA A 111 -7.43 -3.10 -10.71
CA ALA A 111 -6.52 -4.20 -11.06
C ALA A 111 -6.32 -5.17 -9.88
N ALA A 112 -6.13 -4.66 -8.67
CA ALA A 112 -6.01 -5.47 -7.45
C ALA A 112 -7.29 -6.26 -7.17
N MET A 113 -8.47 -5.66 -7.38
CA MET A 113 -9.76 -6.33 -7.23
C MET A 113 -9.90 -7.53 -8.18
N PHE A 114 -9.55 -7.37 -9.46
CA PHE A 114 -9.59 -8.46 -10.42
C PHE A 114 -8.59 -9.57 -10.10
N ALA A 115 -7.36 -9.22 -9.72
CA ALA A 115 -6.32 -10.17 -9.35
C ALA A 115 -6.71 -11.03 -8.12
N THR A 116 -7.54 -10.49 -7.23
CA THR A 116 -7.98 -11.17 -6.00
C THR A 116 -9.40 -11.75 -6.08
N ALA A 117 -9.97 -11.89 -7.27
CA ALA A 117 -11.36 -12.30 -7.47
C ALA A 117 -11.75 -13.63 -6.79
N HIS A 118 -10.79 -14.55 -6.62
CA HIS A 118 -10.98 -15.88 -6.00
C HIS A 118 -10.87 -15.88 -4.47
N LEU A 119 -10.48 -14.77 -3.83
CA LEU A 119 -10.24 -14.67 -2.40
C LEU A 119 -11.47 -14.17 -1.63
N SER A 120 -11.49 -14.34 -0.31
CA SER A 120 -12.45 -13.66 0.58
C SER A 120 -12.19 -12.15 0.61
N ASP A 121 -13.17 -11.35 1.08
CA ASP A 121 -13.03 -9.88 1.18
C ASP A 121 -11.81 -9.47 2.02
N VAL A 122 -11.59 -10.17 3.14
CA VAL A 122 -10.48 -9.89 4.06
C VAL A 122 -9.15 -10.28 3.42
N ASN A 123 -9.06 -11.45 2.81
CA ASN A 123 -7.83 -11.89 2.13
C ASN A 123 -7.50 -10.98 0.95
N ALA A 124 -8.51 -10.56 0.19
CA ALA A 124 -8.32 -9.61 -0.91
C ALA A 124 -7.78 -8.25 -0.43
N TYR A 125 -8.27 -7.77 0.73
CA TYR A 125 -7.72 -6.59 1.39
C TYR A 125 -6.25 -6.76 1.76
N ASP A 126 -5.91 -7.88 2.41
CA ASP A 126 -4.54 -8.16 2.84
C ASP A 126 -3.57 -8.32 1.66
N VAL A 127 -3.98 -9.01 0.59
CA VAL A 127 -3.18 -9.14 -0.66
C VAL A 127 -3.00 -7.78 -1.32
N ALA A 128 -4.04 -6.96 -1.43
CA ALA A 128 -3.94 -5.62 -2.01
C ALA A 128 -3.00 -4.72 -1.20
N TRP A 129 -3.08 -4.79 0.14
CA TRP A 129 -2.19 -4.05 1.04
C TRP A 129 -0.72 -4.50 0.88
N ALA A 130 -0.44 -5.80 0.92
CA ALA A 130 0.91 -6.33 0.78
C ALA A 130 1.52 -6.03 -0.59
N SER A 131 0.74 -6.17 -1.66
CA SER A 131 1.14 -5.83 -3.03
C SER A 131 1.44 -4.34 -3.16
N GLY A 132 0.67 -3.47 -2.49
CA GLY A 132 0.90 -2.04 -2.43
C GLY A 132 2.24 -1.69 -1.79
N ILE A 133 2.57 -2.32 -0.65
CA ILE A 133 3.88 -2.15 0.02
C ILE A 133 5.03 -2.56 -0.91
N VAL A 134 4.94 -3.73 -1.51
CA VAL A 134 5.98 -4.25 -2.41
C VAL A 134 6.15 -3.34 -3.64
N THR A 135 5.05 -2.91 -4.24
CA THR A 135 5.06 -2.00 -5.40
C THR A 135 5.70 -0.66 -5.05
N LYS A 136 5.37 -0.08 -3.90
CA LYS A 136 5.96 1.17 -3.41
C LYS A 136 7.46 1.04 -3.19
N VAL A 137 7.90 -0.06 -2.58
CA VAL A 137 9.33 -0.32 -2.37
C VAL A 137 10.08 -0.39 -3.70
N TRP A 138 9.55 -1.12 -4.68
CA TRP A 138 10.17 -1.22 -6.01
C TRP A 138 10.19 0.11 -6.74
N LYS A 139 9.13 0.90 -6.68
CA LYS A 139 9.06 2.25 -7.26
C LYS A 139 10.14 3.16 -6.66
N ASN A 140 10.22 3.24 -5.33
CA ASN A 140 11.20 4.07 -4.64
C ASN A 140 12.64 3.63 -4.92
N MET A 141 12.89 2.33 -5.03
CA MET A 141 14.20 1.81 -5.40
C MET A 141 14.57 2.18 -6.84
N ARG A 142 13.63 2.06 -7.78
CA ARG A 142 13.84 2.44 -9.18
C ARG A 142 14.21 3.91 -9.33
N GLU A 143 13.50 4.79 -8.61
CA GLU A 143 13.78 6.23 -8.58
C GLU A 143 15.19 6.52 -8.05
N ARG A 144 15.62 5.83 -6.99
CA ARG A 144 17.00 5.97 -6.46
C ARG A 144 18.05 5.51 -7.46
N PHE A 145 17.84 4.38 -8.12
CA PHE A 145 18.75 3.88 -9.16
C PHE A 145 18.79 4.82 -10.37
N ALA A 146 17.69 5.48 -10.72
CA ALA A 146 17.65 6.50 -11.77
C ALA A 146 18.53 7.71 -11.40
N VAL A 147 18.43 8.22 -10.17
CA VAL A 147 19.28 9.30 -9.65
C VAL A 147 20.78 8.89 -9.62
N GLU A 148 21.07 7.62 -9.30
CA GLU A 148 22.44 7.07 -9.32
C GLU A 148 22.98 6.84 -10.76
N GLY A 149 22.17 7.08 -11.81
CA GLY A 149 22.53 6.80 -13.21
C GLY A 149 22.63 5.29 -13.54
N LYS A 150 21.92 4.45 -12.77
CA LYS A 150 21.99 2.98 -12.84
C LYS A 150 20.64 2.33 -13.12
N LEU A 151 19.76 3.05 -13.82
CA LEU A 151 18.40 2.58 -14.09
C LEU A 151 18.39 1.28 -14.90
N GLU A 152 19.24 1.18 -15.91
CA GLU A 152 19.38 -0.02 -16.73
C GLU A 152 19.78 -1.24 -15.88
N TRP A 153 20.73 -1.08 -14.97
CA TRP A 153 21.11 -2.13 -14.02
C TRP A 153 19.94 -2.57 -13.13
N PHE A 154 19.15 -1.63 -12.68
CA PHE A 154 17.96 -1.96 -11.87
C PHE A 154 16.94 -2.76 -12.67
N ASP A 155 16.60 -2.29 -13.87
CA ASP A 155 15.57 -2.91 -14.71
C ASP A 155 16.00 -4.32 -15.15
N GLU A 156 17.29 -4.56 -15.44
CA GLU A 156 17.85 -5.87 -15.77
C GLU A 156 17.96 -6.83 -14.57
N LEU A 157 18.25 -6.31 -13.37
CA LEU A 157 18.47 -7.14 -12.18
C LEU A 157 17.18 -7.44 -11.40
N ARG A 158 16.15 -6.56 -11.49
CA ARG A 158 14.89 -6.72 -10.77
C ARG A 158 14.22 -8.09 -10.96
N PRO A 159 14.16 -8.67 -12.18
CA PRO A 159 13.54 -9.97 -12.40
C PRO A 159 14.14 -11.13 -11.58
N PHE A 160 15.41 -11.03 -11.18
CA PHE A 160 16.06 -12.04 -10.32
C PHE A 160 15.71 -11.94 -8.83
N VAL A 161 15.03 -10.87 -8.42
CA VAL A 161 14.75 -10.58 -7.01
C VAL A 161 13.25 -10.54 -6.72
N ALA A 162 12.45 -10.02 -7.65
CA ALA A 162 11.02 -9.75 -7.47
C ALA A 162 10.10 -10.95 -7.74
N GLY A 163 10.62 -12.17 -7.86
CA GLY A 163 9.79 -13.30 -8.33
C GLY A 163 9.35 -13.08 -9.78
N GLY A 164 10.31 -12.82 -10.65
CA GLY A 164 10.12 -12.56 -12.07
C GLY A 164 9.49 -13.73 -12.85
N PRO A 165 9.53 -13.69 -14.20
CA PRO A 165 8.88 -14.69 -15.05
C PRO A 165 9.26 -16.10 -14.64
N ALA A 166 8.41 -17.09 -14.93
CA ALA A 166 8.56 -18.49 -14.53
C ALA A 166 9.95 -19.11 -14.85
N VAL A 167 10.68 -18.49 -15.79
CA VAL A 167 12.09 -18.77 -16.11
C VAL A 167 12.93 -17.56 -15.76
N ALA A 168 13.85 -17.72 -14.82
CA ALA A 168 14.82 -16.66 -14.49
C ALA A 168 15.63 -16.27 -15.74
N PRO A 169 15.91 -14.97 -15.97
CA PRO A 169 16.76 -14.55 -17.09
C PRO A 169 18.13 -15.23 -17.04
N ASP A 170 18.74 -15.46 -18.21
CA ASP A 170 20.10 -15.97 -18.29
C ASP A 170 21.11 -14.92 -17.78
N GLN A 171 21.89 -15.30 -16.77
CA GLN A 171 22.89 -14.41 -16.17
C GLN A 171 24.02 -14.03 -17.14
N GLU A 172 24.41 -14.93 -18.05
CA GLU A 172 25.46 -14.64 -19.04
C GLU A 172 25.00 -13.61 -20.06
N GLU A 173 23.74 -13.72 -20.50
CA GLU A 173 23.15 -12.77 -21.43
C GLU A 173 22.96 -11.39 -20.79
N VAL A 174 22.46 -11.33 -19.56
CA VAL A 174 22.29 -10.07 -18.81
C VAL A 174 23.64 -9.41 -18.55
N ALA A 175 24.67 -10.18 -18.15
CA ALA A 175 26.01 -9.67 -17.94
C ALA A 175 26.59 -9.05 -19.24
N ARG A 176 26.37 -9.70 -20.38
CA ARG A 176 26.81 -9.21 -21.70
C ARG A 176 26.09 -7.89 -22.06
N ARG A 177 24.77 -7.79 -21.86
CA ARG A 177 24.01 -6.54 -22.10
C ARG A 177 24.52 -5.38 -21.25
N LEU A 178 24.84 -5.65 -19.98
CA LEU A 178 25.35 -4.65 -19.04
C LEU A 178 26.86 -4.37 -19.17
N GLY A 179 27.54 -5.03 -20.12
CA GLY A 179 29.00 -4.86 -20.34
C GLY A 179 29.85 -5.26 -19.13
N THR A 180 29.44 -6.32 -18.40
CA THR A 180 30.09 -6.75 -17.16
C THR A 180 30.36 -8.27 -17.13
N SER A 181 31.10 -8.76 -16.13
CA SER A 181 31.26 -10.20 -15.92
C SER A 181 30.08 -10.78 -15.09
N VAL A 182 29.86 -12.09 -15.21
CA VAL A 182 28.86 -12.83 -14.43
C VAL A 182 29.14 -12.73 -12.93
N GLU A 183 30.41 -12.76 -12.52
CA GLU A 183 30.83 -12.60 -11.14
C GLU A 183 30.42 -11.24 -10.58
N ASN A 184 30.66 -10.17 -11.34
CA ASN A 184 30.26 -8.82 -10.96
C ASN A 184 28.72 -8.68 -10.94
N LEU A 185 28.01 -9.29 -11.88
CA LEU A 185 26.55 -9.37 -11.89
C LEU A 185 26.01 -9.99 -10.58
N ARG A 186 26.59 -11.11 -10.13
CA ARG A 186 26.22 -11.79 -8.87
C ARG A 186 26.44 -10.90 -7.65
N VAL A 187 27.51 -10.11 -7.63
CA VAL A 187 27.76 -9.11 -6.57
C VAL A 187 26.64 -8.06 -6.56
N TRP A 188 26.26 -7.55 -7.74
CA TRP A 188 25.16 -6.59 -7.85
C TRP A 188 23.81 -7.19 -7.43
N LEU A 189 23.52 -8.43 -7.80
CA LEU A 189 22.31 -9.14 -7.37
C LEU A 189 22.25 -9.28 -5.83
N THR A 190 23.38 -9.60 -5.21
CA THR A 190 23.47 -9.68 -3.75
C THR A 190 23.19 -8.32 -3.10
N ARG A 191 23.79 -7.24 -3.65
CA ARG A 191 23.55 -5.87 -3.18
C ARG A 191 22.09 -5.43 -3.37
N LEU A 192 21.50 -5.75 -4.53
CA LEU A 192 20.10 -5.41 -4.81
C LEU A 192 19.15 -6.14 -3.85
N ARG A 193 19.37 -7.44 -3.59
CA ARG A 193 18.59 -8.21 -2.60
C ARG A 193 18.68 -7.60 -1.21
N GLN A 194 19.88 -7.17 -0.80
CA GLN A 194 20.06 -6.54 0.51
C GLN A 194 19.36 -5.17 0.57
N ARG A 195 19.50 -4.34 -0.47
CA ARG A 195 18.80 -3.05 -0.56
C ARG A 195 17.29 -3.25 -0.51
N TYR A 196 16.74 -4.24 -1.24
CA TYR A 196 15.33 -4.58 -1.23
C TYR A 196 14.83 -5.00 0.15
N ARG A 197 15.55 -5.92 0.82
CA ARG A 197 15.19 -6.35 2.20
C ARG A 197 15.16 -5.18 3.17
N ASN A 198 16.18 -4.31 3.11
CA ASN A 198 16.25 -3.14 3.98
C ASN A 198 15.11 -2.15 3.69
N ALA A 199 14.81 -1.90 2.41
CA ALA A 199 13.73 -1.00 2.00
C ALA A 199 12.35 -1.56 2.41
N LEU A 200 12.12 -2.86 2.20
CA LEU A 200 10.88 -3.52 2.61
C LEU A 200 10.71 -3.49 4.13
N ARG A 201 11.78 -3.76 4.89
CA ARG A 201 11.76 -3.68 6.35
C ARG A 201 11.46 -2.27 6.84
N ALA A 202 12.04 -1.25 6.23
CA ALA A 202 11.78 0.15 6.57
C ALA A 202 10.34 0.55 6.27
N GLU A 203 9.77 0.11 5.14
CA GLU A 203 8.37 0.38 4.79
C GLU A 203 7.42 -0.31 5.78
N VAL A 204 7.65 -1.58 6.10
CA VAL A 204 6.85 -2.32 7.09
C VAL A 204 6.96 -1.70 8.48
N ALA A 205 8.15 -1.22 8.88
CA ALA A 205 8.34 -0.54 10.16
C ALA A 205 7.46 0.71 10.32
N SER A 206 7.07 1.36 9.21
CA SER A 206 6.15 2.49 9.24
C SER A 206 4.67 2.09 9.46
N THR A 207 4.34 0.81 9.32
CA THR A 207 2.97 0.27 9.41
C THR A 207 2.69 -0.46 10.72
N VAL A 208 3.71 -0.70 11.54
CA VAL A 208 3.59 -1.35 12.85
C VAL A 208 3.92 -0.38 13.97
N SER A 209 3.27 -0.55 15.10
CA SER A 209 3.51 0.29 16.28
C SER A 209 4.66 -0.21 17.14
N ASN A 210 4.90 -1.53 17.13
CA ASN A 210 5.95 -2.18 17.88
C ASN A 210 7.02 -2.75 16.94
N PRO A 211 8.29 -2.34 17.06
CA PRO A 211 9.38 -2.88 16.24
C PRO A 211 9.53 -4.42 16.29
N ALA A 212 9.12 -5.06 17.40
CA ALA A 212 9.13 -6.52 17.53
C ALA A 212 8.15 -7.23 16.55
N GLU A 213 7.17 -6.51 16.00
CA GLU A 213 6.19 -7.05 15.05
C GLU A 213 6.68 -7.02 13.60
N ILE A 214 7.77 -6.31 13.29
CA ILE A 214 8.27 -6.14 11.91
C ILE A 214 8.52 -7.49 11.24
N ASP A 215 9.19 -8.42 11.91
CA ASP A 215 9.54 -9.71 11.33
C ASP A 215 8.30 -10.59 11.11
N ALA A 216 7.34 -10.55 12.02
CA ALA A 216 6.07 -11.23 11.87
C ALA A 216 5.24 -10.67 10.71
N GLU A 217 5.27 -9.35 10.50
CA GLU A 217 4.56 -8.69 9.40
C GLU A 217 5.23 -8.95 8.04
N LEU A 218 6.56 -8.98 7.98
CA LEU A 218 7.31 -9.39 6.78
C LEU A 218 7.00 -10.83 6.40
N HIS A 219 6.94 -11.73 7.38
CA HIS A 219 6.59 -13.13 7.16
C HIS A 219 5.14 -13.25 6.64
N TYR A 220 4.22 -12.49 7.20
CA TYR A 220 2.84 -12.45 6.75
C TYR A 220 2.70 -11.95 5.31
N ILE A 221 3.40 -10.86 4.94
CA ILE A 221 3.44 -10.36 3.55
C ILE A 221 3.93 -11.47 2.60
N TYR A 222 5.00 -12.18 2.98
CA TYR A 222 5.51 -13.28 2.18
C TYR A 222 4.44 -14.37 2.00
N GLN A 223 3.81 -14.82 3.08
CA GLN A 223 2.79 -15.87 3.04
C GLN A 223 1.63 -15.52 2.11
N ILE A 224 1.05 -14.34 2.24
CA ILE A 224 -0.14 -13.96 1.46
C ILE A 224 0.15 -13.65 0.00
N LEU A 225 1.39 -13.34 -0.37
CA LEU A 225 1.79 -13.11 -1.77
C LEU A 225 2.27 -14.39 -2.46
N THR A 226 2.50 -15.48 -1.73
CA THR A 226 2.97 -16.76 -2.28
C THR A 226 1.93 -17.89 -2.18
N SER A 227 0.75 -17.61 -1.56
CA SER A 227 -0.40 -18.52 -1.51
C SER A 227 -1.22 -18.42 -2.78
#